data_d7f04aa8308a64e4f23529a9707e546d
#
_entry.id   d7f04aa8308a64e4f23529a9707e546d
#
_cell.length_a   1.000
_cell.length_b   1.000
_cell.length_c   1.000
_cell.angle_alpha   90.00
_cell.angle_beta   90.00
_cell.angle_gamma   90.00
#
_symmetry.space_group_name_H-M   'P 1'
#
loop_
_entity.id
_entity.type
_entity.pdbx_description
1 polymer ?
#
loop_
_entity_poly.entity_id
_entity_poly.type
_entity_poly.pdbx_seq_one_letter_code
_entity_poly.pdbx_strand_id
1 'polypeptide(L)'
;MFKKTLALLLVLVMVLGLAACTTEKPVEPQAPTQAPVAGNDPVETEAPAAEPIKITMYYSDNPTLPYMDSWLAMVETAKLANIDLTVEAIPNGTDFTTKVSLALNTLENCPDVILYQETTGERASQCLNGSVVPISDYPEWTPNFNAMMEKLGLTDAVNGLSLMDGKRYYMPALRESAQYDGGLILRADYLEAKGFDAPKTFDDLYEILKAYKEDYPDSYPLTHLVAPYVTYRMTMPAYGTALGKSCDPKATVLYWNREIKEYELSAFSEATREYLRFMSKLYEEGLLDPEQAPIIDDAVWSSKMTTGYSMATYAYYDQIGGLEAASEIEGYDLQMYAPLAGPVGAHHQPKSRVSAGIMFPITTAERDDFEQVVRAVDKMFYSEEAARIWHLGVEGVTYNMVDGKIEFIDEIKNSEAGIFKYMQVKYGTGADPFQMVWLNDLDFLKYDEFYANLNAEVAAMDEAIQGVAPAPWFDDIAAEEAATIQAGLIDPVEIWIDAFVTGKKDIDSDADWAEYIAELEALGARELFEIYNENRNRG
;
A
#
# COMPACT_ATOMS: atom_id res chain seq x y z
N MET A 1 -28.02 37.37 -21.92
CA MET A 1 -28.23 37.36 -23.38
C MET A 1 -26.87 37.26 -24.10
N PHE A 2 -25.94 36.38 -23.72
CA PHE A 2 -24.59 36.29 -24.31
C PHE A 2 -24.03 34.86 -24.30
N LYS A 3 -24.89 33.84 -24.47
CA LYS A 3 -24.49 32.41 -24.51
C LYS A 3 -25.10 31.61 -25.65
N LYS A 4 -25.53 32.23 -26.74
CA LYS A 4 -26.13 31.53 -27.90
C LYS A 4 -25.50 31.81 -29.25
N THR A 5 -24.30 32.42 -29.34
CA THR A 5 -23.69 32.85 -30.62
C THR A 5 -22.34 32.18 -30.91
N LEU A 6 -21.94 31.14 -30.16
CA LEU A 6 -20.64 30.46 -30.39
C LEU A 6 -20.79 29.01 -30.93
N ALA A 7 -22.00 28.60 -31.27
CA ALA A 7 -22.25 27.21 -31.73
C ALA A 7 -22.50 27.09 -33.26
N LEU A 8 -22.31 28.16 -34.04
CA LEU A 8 -22.65 28.16 -35.49
C LEU A 8 -21.45 28.45 -36.41
N LEU A 9 -20.22 28.44 -35.93
CA LEU A 9 -19.03 28.75 -36.73
C LEU A 9 -18.06 27.55 -36.91
N LEU A 10 -18.43 26.34 -36.49
CA LEU A 10 -17.58 25.13 -36.58
C LEU A 10 -18.10 24.09 -37.57
N VAL A 11 -19.12 24.39 -38.39
CA VAL A 11 -19.69 23.44 -39.36
C VAL A 11 -19.41 23.81 -40.82
N LEU A 12 -18.62 24.84 -41.13
CA LEU A 12 -18.42 25.31 -42.49
C LEU A 12 -17.00 25.20 -43.06
N VAL A 13 -16.18 24.29 -42.56
CA VAL A 13 -14.80 24.04 -43.09
C VAL A 13 -14.54 22.61 -43.55
N MET A 14 -15.53 21.74 -43.61
CA MET A 14 -15.35 20.36 -44.05
C MET A 14 -16.07 19.99 -45.36
N VAL A 15 -16.21 20.88 -46.31
CA VAL A 15 -16.65 20.49 -47.68
C VAL A 15 -15.93 21.41 -48.66
N LEU A 16 -14.71 21.05 -49.10
CA LEU A 16 -14.10 21.44 -50.37
C LEU A 16 -12.69 20.85 -50.48
N GLY A 17 -12.57 19.74 -51.18
CA GLY A 17 -11.28 19.10 -51.44
C GLY A 17 -11.34 17.75 -52.16
N LEU A 18 -12.26 17.61 -53.09
CA LEU A 18 -12.24 16.50 -54.05
C LEU A 18 -12.28 17.09 -55.45
N ALA A 19 -11.15 17.06 -56.16
CA ALA A 19 -11.01 16.82 -57.56
C ALA A 19 -9.68 17.35 -58.11
N ALA A 20 -8.79 16.44 -58.48
CA ALA A 20 -8.12 16.50 -59.79
C ALA A 20 -7.16 15.28 -59.92
N CYS A 21 -7.59 14.34 -60.69
CA CYS A 21 -6.77 13.33 -61.35
C CYS A 21 -5.94 13.99 -62.44
N THR A 22 -4.65 13.60 -62.58
CA THR A 22 -4.06 13.31 -63.89
C THR A 22 -2.88 12.35 -63.73
N THR A 23 -2.90 11.39 -64.59
CA THR A 23 -2.00 10.28 -64.85
C THR A 23 -0.64 10.72 -65.42
N GLU A 24 0.44 10.17 -64.91
CA GLU A 24 1.66 9.88 -65.70
C GLU A 24 2.34 8.62 -65.12
N LYS A 25 2.63 7.66 -66.04
CA LYS A 25 3.39 6.43 -65.78
C LYS A 25 4.87 6.74 -65.83
N PRO A 26 5.68 6.27 -64.89
CA PRO A 26 7.12 6.13 -65.12
C PRO A 26 7.51 4.72 -65.57
N VAL A 27 8.49 4.71 -66.47
CA VAL A 27 9.13 3.62 -67.16
C VAL A 27 9.91 2.72 -66.19
N GLU A 28 9.79 1.41 -66.43
CA GLU A 28 10.49 0.32 -65.78
C GLU A 28 12.01 0.31 -66.16
N PRO A 29 12.95 0.12 -65.24
CA PRO A 29 14.28 -0.35 -65.58
C PRO A 29 14.39 -1.87 -65.37
N GLN A 30 14.91 -2.55 -66.38
CA GLN A 30 15.16 -3.98 -66.44
C GLN A 30 16.12 -4.47 -65.36
N ALA A 31 15.78 -5.60 -64.73
CA ALA A 31 16.64 -6.34 -63.81
C ALA A 31 17.71 -7.18 -64.51
N PRO A 32 18.89 -7.39 -63.90
CA PRO A 32 19.83 -8.40 -64.37
C PRO A 32 19.44 -9.79 -63.88
N THR A 33 19.50 -10.73 -64.77
CA THR A 33 19.30 -12.15 -64.61
C THR A 33 20.28 -12.77 -63.62
N GLN A 34 19.78 -13.40 -62.55
CA GLN A 34 20.54 -14.34 -61.71
C GLN A 34 19.94 -15.75 -61.80
N ALA A 35 20.83 -16.72 -61.82
CA ALA A 35 20.56 -18.15 -61.94
C ALA A 35 19.91 -18.76 -60.67
N PRO A 36 19.27 -19.92 -60.75
CA PRO A 36 18.48 -20.50 -59.70
C PRO A 36 19.37 -21.12 -58.62
N VAL A 37 19.16 -20.70 -57.36
CA VAL A 37 19.67 -21.42 -56.18
C VAL A 37 18.47 -22.20 -55.63
N ALA A 38 18.55 -23.52 -55.65
CA ALA A 38 17.64 -24.42 -54.98
C ALA A 38 17.92 -24.42 -53.47
N GLY A 39 16.94 -24.16 -52.68
CA GLY A 39 16.96 -24.28 -51.22
C GLY A 39 15.56 -24.03 -50.72
N ASN A 40 14.72 -25.06 -50.69
CA ASN A 40 13.47 -25.08 -49.97
C ASN A 40 13.78 -25.36 -48.49
N ASP A 41 14.02 -24.33 -47.70
CA ASP A 41 13.79 -24.41 -46.26
C ASP A 41 12.27 -24.24 -46.02
N PRO A 42 11.65 -25.07 -45.17
CA PRO A 42 10.24 -24.89 -44.85
C PRO A 42 10.09 -23.56 -44.10
N VAL A 43 9.25 -22.69 -44.64
CA VAL A 43 8.71 -21.56 -43.88
C VAL A 43 8.00 -22.18 -42.69
N GLU A 44 8.59 -22.02 -41.51
CA GLU A 44 7.97 -22.33 -40.23
C GLU A 44 6.72 -21.45 -40.15
N THR A 45 5.56 -22.07 -40.39
CA THR A 45 4.28 -21.41 -40.20
C THR A 45 4.15 -21.21 -38.70
N GLU A 46 4.26 -19.96 -38.23
CA GLU A 46 3.93 -19.64 -36.85
C GLU A 46 2.55 -20.25 -36.55
N ALA A 47 2.51 -21.08 -35.52
CA ALA A 47 1.25 -21.63 -35.02
C ALA A 47 0.30 -20.47 -34.72
N PRO A 48 -1.01 -20.59 -35.03
CA PRO A 48 -1.98 -19.55 -34.69
C PRO A 48 -1.80 -19.19 -33.20
N ALA A 49 -1.70 -17.89 -32.90
CA ALA A 49 -1.64 -17.43 -31.52
C ALA A 49 -2.83 -18.03 -30.75
N ALA A 50 -2.57 -18.61 -29.58
CA ALA A 50 -3.63 -19.17 -28.74
C ALA A 50 -4.65 -18.09 -28.39
N GLU A 51 -5.94 -18.45 -28.38
CA GLU A 51 -6.99 -17.51 -27.95
C GLU A 51 -6.71 -17.01 -26.52
N PRO A 52 -6.93 -15.72 -26.23
CA PRO A 52 -6.74 -15.19 -24.88
C PRO A 52 -7.64 -15.88 -23.85
N ILE A 53 -7.11 -16.11 -22.67
CA ILE A 53 -7.83 -16.68 -21.54
C ILE A 53 -8.72 -15.59 -20.94
N LYS A 54 -10.03 -15.82 -20.89
CA LYS A 54 -10.97 -14.89 -20.28
C LYS A 54 -10.93 -15.01 -18.77
N ILE A 55 -10.63 -13.90 -18.09
CA ILE A 55 -10.54 -13.84 -16.63
C ILE A 55 -11.36 -12.66 -16.12
N THR A 56 -12.20 -12.92 -15.12
CA THR A 56 -12.93 -11.91 -14.36
C THR A 56 -12.23 -11.67 -13.03
N MET A 57 -12.15 -10.40 -12.59
CA MET A 57 -11.39 -10.01 -11.42
C MET A 57 -12.13 -8.98 -10.57
N TYR A 58 -12.16 -9.18 -9.23
CA TYR A 58 -12.55 -8.13 -8.29
C TYR A 58 -11.34 -7.30 -7.89
N TYR A 59 -11.50 -6.00 -7.99
CA TYR A 59 -10.51 -4.98 -7.67
C TYR A 59 -11.05 -4.01 -6.61
N SER A 60 -10.26 -3.76 -5.58
CA SER A 60 -10.57 -2.76 -4.54
C SER A 60 -10.22 -1.37 -5.06
N ASP A 61 -11.22 -0.60 -5.49
CA ASP A 61 -11.05 0.68 -6.15
C ASP A 61 -10.82 1.82 -5.16
N ASN A 62 -9.78 2.60 -5.39
CA ASN A 62 -9.46 3.74 -4.55
C ASN A 62 -10.02 5.03 -5.18
N PRO A 63 -10.87 5.81 -4.47
CA PRO A 63 -11.47 7.02 -5.01
C PRO A 63 -10.44 8.10 -5.37
N THR A 64 -9.25 8.09 -4.77
CA THR A 64 -8.15 9.02 -5.13
C THR A 64 -7.31 8.55 -6.32
N LEU A 65 -7.48 7.28 -6.73
CA LEU A 65 -6.85 6.67 -7.88
C LEU A 65 -7.84 5.70 -8.55
N PRO A 66 -8.94 6.19 -9.16
CA PRO A 66 -9.96 5.33 -9.76
C PRO A 66 -9.38 4.47 -10.87
N TYR A 67 -9.80 3.20 -10.90
CA TYR A 67 -9.40 2.25 -11.92
C TYR A 67 -9.76 2.72 -13.34
N MET A 68 -8.85 2.48 -14.28
CA MET A 68 -9.08 2.71 -15.71
C MET A 68 -8.65 1.49 -16.53
N ASP A 69 -9.55 0.95 -17.34
CA ASP A 69 -9.27 -0.15 -18.27
C ASP A 69 -8.12 0.15 -19.25
N SER A 70 -7.87 1.43 -19.51
CA SER A 70 -6.85 1.92 -20.43
C SER A 70 -5.45 2.07 -19.83
N TRP A 71 -5.25 1.75 -18.55
CA TRP A 71 -3.92 1.81 -17.95
C TRP A 71 -2.91 0.95 -18.70
N LEU A 72 -1.81 1.57 -19.12
CA LEU A 72 -0.77 0.91 -19.90
C LEU A 72 -0.24 -0.35 -19.21
N ALA A 73 0.02 -0.27 -17.91
CA ALA A 73 0.53 -1.40 -17.13
C ALA A 73 -0.44 -2.59 -17.17
N MET A 74 -1.75 -2.32 -17.03
CA MET A 74 -2.79 -3.34 -17.10
C MET A 74 -2.85 -3.98 -18.49
N VAL A 75 -2.93 -3.15 -19.53
CA VAL A 75 -3.05 -3.61 -20.92
C VAL A 75 -1.85 -4.47 -21.33
N GLU A 76 -0.64 -4.01 -21.03
CA GLU A 76 0.57 -4.72 -21.46
C GLU A 76 0.86 -5.98 -20.62
N THR A 77 0.53 -6.00 -19.34
CA THR A 77 0.67 -7.23 -18.53
C THR A 77 -0.39 -8.27 -18.87
N ALA A 78 -1.63 -7.86 -19.16
CA ALA A 78 -2.66 -8.78 -19.66
C ALA A 78 -2.26 -9.38 -21.02
N LYS A 79 -1.73 -8.56 -21.93
CA LYS A 79 -1.21 -9.03 -23.22
C LYS A 79 -0.01 -9.97 -23.04
N LEU A 80 0.93 -9.65 -22.15
CA LEU A 80 2.08 -10.51 -21.80
C LEU A 80 1.63 -11.90 -21.34
N ALA A 81 0.57 -11.96 -20.56
CA ALA A 81 0.01 -13.21 -20.04
C ALA A 81 -1.05 -13.87 -20.95
N ASN A 82 -1.36 -13.29 -22.10
CA ASN A 82 -2.43 -13.70 -23.02
C ASN A 82 -3.80 -13.80 -22.35
N ILE A 83 -4.16 -12.74 -21.59
CA ILE A 83 -5.42 -12.63 -20.84
C ILE A 83 -6.36 -11.62 -21.54
N ASP A 84 -7.63 -12.00 -21.68
CA ASP A 84 -8.78 -11.11 -21.92
C ASP A 84 -9.42 -10.81 -20.57
N LEU A 85 -9.02 -9.68 -19.95
CA LEU A 85 -9.33 -9.35 -18.57
C LEU A 85 -10.57 -8.48 -18.45
N THR A 86 -11.50 -8.88 -17.58
CA THR A 86 -12.63 -8.07 -17.15
C THR A 86 -12.50 -7.74 -15.68
N VAL A 87 -12.36 -6.46 -15.34
CA VAL A 87 -12.23 -5.99 -13.95
C VAL A 87 -13.55 -5.43 -13.46
N GLU A 88 -14.02 -5.89 -12.31
CA GLU A 88 -15.06 -5.22 -11.55
C GLU A 88 -14.40 -4.40 -10.44
N ALA A 89 -14.34 -3.08 -10.65
CA ALA A 89 -13.84 -2.12 -9.69
C ALA A 89 -14.92 -1.84 -8.64
N ILE A 90 -14.63 -2.16 -7.38
CA ILE A 90 -15.57 -2.04 -6.26
C ILE A 90 -14.97 -1.04 -5.27
N PRO A 91 -15.73 -0.01 -4.80
CA PRO A 91 -15.21 0.96 -3.84
C PRO A 91 -14.51 0.27 -2.66
N ASN A 92 -13.32 0.75 -2.31
CA ASN A 92 -12.53 0.16 -1.22
C ASN A 92 -13.24 0.24 0.15
N GLY A 93 -12.73 -0.48 1.13
CA GLY A 93 -13.30 -0.54 2.47
C GLY A 93 -14.49 -1.49 2.59
N THR A 94 -15.58 -1.01 3.18
CA THR A 94 -16.75 -1.83 3.56
C THR A 94 -17.43 -2.47 2.34
N ASP A 95 -17.59 -1.73 1.23
CA ASP A 95 -18.27 -2.24 0.03
C ASP A 95 -17.49 -3.41 -0.59
N PHE A 96 -16.18 -3.27 -0.74
CA PHE A 96 -15.31 -4.33 -1.24
C PHE A 96 -15.35 -5.56 -0.33
N THR A 97 -15.14 -5.36 0.97
CA THR A 97 -15.14 -6.45 1.96
C THR A 97 -16.47 -7.20 1.97
N THR A 98 -17.59 -6.47 1.98
CA THR A 98 -18.93 -7.06 1.98
C THR A 98 -19.20 -7.86 0.71
N LYS A 99 -18.82 -7.31 -0.47
CA LYS A 99 -19.02 -7.99 -1.75
C LYS A 99 -18.20 -9.28 -1.84
N VAL A 100 -16.94 -9.24 -1.43
CA VAL A 100 -16.08 -10.44 -1.40
C VAL A 100 -16.63 -11.48 -0.43
N SER A 101 -17.02 -11.08 0.79
CA SER A 101 -17.60 -11.99 1.78
C SER A 101 -18.88 -12.65 1.25
N LEU A 102 -19.77 -11.88 0.62
CA LEU A 102 -20.98 -12.43 0.03
C LEU A 102 -20.68 -13.43 -1.08
N ALA A 103 -19.77 -13.10 -2.00
CA ALA A 103 -19.38 -13.99 -3.10
C ALA A 103 -18.81 -15.31 -2.56
N LEU A 104 -17.89 -15.28 -1.60
CA LEU A 104 -17.27 -16.49 -1.03
C LEU A 104 -18.20 -17.29 -0.13
N ASN A 105 -19.19 -16.66 0.53
CA ASN A 105 -20.17 -17.37 1.36
C ASN A 105 -21.27 -18.06 0.53
N THR A 106 -21.67 -17.47 -0.61
CA THR A 106 -22.74 -18.00 -1.45
C THR A 106 -22.23 -18.81 -2.64
N LEU A 107 -20.98 -18.57 -3.07
CA LEU A 107 -20.37 -19.08 -4.31
C LEU A 107 -21.14 -18.67 -5.58
N GLU A 108 -21.96 -17.62 -5.47
CA GLU A 108 -22.72 -17.07 -6.58
C GLU A 108 -22.04 -15.82 -7.15
N ASN A 109 -21.93 -15.74 -8.47
CA ASN A 109 -21.28 -14.60 -9.16
C ASN A 109 -19.85 -14.31 -8.68
N CYS A 110 -19.10 -15.34 -8.27
CA CYS A 110 -17.69 -15.20 -7.96
C CYS A 110 -16.91 -14.79 -9.21
N PRO A 111 -15.93 -13.88 -9.11
CA PRO A 111 -14.95 -13.68 -10.17
C PRO A 111 -13.99 -14.87 -10.22
N ASP A 112 -13.16 -14.94 -11.25
CA ASP A 112 -12.09 -15.95 -11.30
C ASP A 112 -10.95 -15.60 -10.32
N VAL A 113 -10.74 -14.32 -10.05
CA VAL A 113 -9.64 -13.80 -9.22
C VAL A 113 -10.14 -12.68 -8.31
N ILE A 114 -9.68 -12.68 -7.06
CA ILE A 114 -9.90 -11.59 -6.10
C ILE A 114 -8.54 -11.05 -5.68
N LEU A 115 -8.31 -9.75 -5.90
CA LEU A 115 -7.10 -9.06 -5.45
C LEU A 115 -7.22 -8.57 -4.01
N TYR A 116 -6.07 -8.25 -3.42
CA TYR A 116 -5.93 -7.63 -2.11
C TYR A 116 -6.56 -8.45 -0.98
N GLN A 117 -6.27 -9.77 -0.95
CA GLN A 117 -6.80 -10.69 0.05
C GLN A 117 -5.71 -11.24 0.97
N GLU A 118 -6.08 -11.41 2.23
CA GLU A 118 -5.31 -12.08 3.28
C GLU A 118 -6.20 -13.12 3.97
N THR A 119 -5.59 -14.12 4.61
CA THR A 119 -6.31 -15.18 5.32
C THR A 119 -6.46 -14.84 6.80
N THR A 120 -7.14 -13.73 7.12
CA THR A 120 -7.42 -13.30 8.49
C THR A 120 -8.92 -13.26 8.77
N GLY A 121 -9.35 -13.43 10.00
CA GLY A 121 -10.74 -13.35 10.42
C GLY A 121 -11.70 -14.24 9.60
N GLU A 122 -12.80 -13.64 9.11
CA GLU A 122 -13.80 -14.35 8.29
C GLU A 122 -13.20 -15.04 7.06
N ARG A 123 -12.15 -14.43 6.46
CA ARG A 123 -11.50 -14.98 5.27
C ARG A 123 -10.80 -16.32 5.57
N ALA A 124 -10.18 -16.45 6.74
CA ALA A 124 -9.60 -17.73 7.17
C ALA A 124 -10.67 -18.82 7.28
N SER A 125 -11.82 -18.50 7.88
CA SER A 125 -12.95 -19.44 7.97
C SER A 125 -13.49 -19.83 6.60
N GLN A 126 -13.62 -18.91 5.66
CA GLN A 126 -14.05 -19.19 4.29
C GLN A 126 -13.07 -20.11 3.55
N CYS A 127 -11.75 -19.93 3.77
CA CYS A 127 -10.72 -20.81 3.23
C CYS A 127 -10.86 -22.22 3.77
N LEU A 128 -10.91 -22.38 5.08
CA LEU A 128 -11.04 -23.70 5.74
C LEU A 128 -12.35 -24.41 5.41
N ASN A 129 -13.43 -23.66 5.18
CA ASN A 129 -14.72 -24.20 4.76
C ASN A 129 -14.79 -24.56 3.26
N GLY A 130 -13.69 -24.36 2.50
CA GLY A 130 -13.58 -24.78 1.12
C GLY A 130 -14.14 -23.80 0.09
N SER A 131 -14.36 -22.54 0.43
CA SER A 131 -14.80 -21.50 -0.52
C SER A 131 -13.68 -20.96 -1.41
N VAL A 132 -12.41 -21.26 -1.07
CA VAL A 132 -11.22 -20.74 -1.73
C VAL A 132 -10.28 -21.90 -2.10
N VAL A 133 -9.59 -21.75 -3.21
CA VAL A 133 -8.59 -22.72 -3.67
C VAL A 133 -7.36 -22.65 -2.77
N PRO A 134 -6.90 -23.77 -2.18
CA PRO A 134 -5.60 -23.85 -1.52
C PRO A 134 -4.49 -23.83 -2.58
N ILE A 135 -4.04 -22.65 -2.95
CA ILE A 135 -3.11 -22.47 -4.08
C ILE A 135 -1.74 -23.13 -3.84
N SER A 136 -1.38 -23.39 -2.59
CA SER A 136 -0.18 -24.18 -2.24
C SER A 136 -0.23 -25.63 -2.72
N ASP A 137 -1.40 -26.17 -3.06
CA ASP A 137 -1.54 -27.52 -3.62
C ASP A 137 -1.11 -27.59 -5.10
N TYR A 138 -0.85 -26.45 -5.76
CA TYR A 138 -0.52 -26.34 -7.19
C TYR A 138 0.81 -25.58 -7.43
N PRO A 139 1.92 -25.95 -6.76
CA PRO A 139 3.18 -25.20 -6.86
C PRO A 139 3.75 -25.20 -8.29
N GLU A 140 3.50 -26.23 -9.09
CA GLU A 140 3.94 -26.33 -10.47
C GLU A 140 3.21 -25.39 -11.43
N TRP A 141 2.09 -24.79 -10.99
CA TRP A 141 1.33 -23.81 -11.79
C TRP A 141 1.72 -22.36 -11.50
N THR A 142 2.52 -22.14 -10.45
CA THR A 142 2.97 -20.82 -10.01
C THR A 142 4.50 -20.65 -10.05
N PRO A 143 5.17 -20.97 -11.21
CA PRO A 143 6.63 -20.98 -11.29
C PRO A 143 7.25 -19.60 -11.10
N ASN A 144 6.59 -18.49 -11.57
CA ASN A 144 7.13 -17.14 -11.41
C ASN A 144 7.05 -16.69 -9.95
N PHE A 145 5.93 -16.94 -9.28
CA PHE A 145 5.77 -16.65 -7.86
C PHE A 145 6.83 -17.40 -7.02
N ASN A 146 7.01 -18.69 -7.26
CA ASN A 146 7.99 -19.51 -6.52
C ASN A 146 9.42 -18.99 -6.76
N ALA A 147 9.79 -18.72 -8.02
CA ALA A 147 11.10 -18.18 -8.35
C ALA A 147 11.36 -16.81 -7.69
N MET A 148 10.32 -15.94 -7.67
CA MET A 148 10.41 -14.63 -7.02
C MET A 148 10.54 -14.75 -5.51
N MET A 149 9.74 -15.60 -4.88
CA MET A 149 9.80 -15.90 -3.44
C MET A 149 11.20 -16.39 -3.03
N GLU A 150 11.79 -17.32 -3.78
CA GLU A 150 13.14 -17.82 -3.54
C GLU A 150 14.21 -16.73 -3.76
N LYS A 151 14.11 -15.98 -4.87
CA LYS A 151 15.01 -14.88 -5.21
C LYS A 151 15.09 -13.84 -4.10
N LEU A 152 13.93 -13.52 -3.48
CA LEU A 152 13.82 -12.52 -2.43
C LEU A 152 14.08 -13.08 -1.01
N GLY A 153 14.32 -14.39 -0.87
CA GLY A 153 14.52 -15.03 0.43
C GLY A 153 13.30 -14.94 1.34
N LEU A 154 12.09 -15.09 0.76
CA LEU A 154 10.81 -14.96 1.47
C LEU A 154 10.10 -16.29 1.72
N THR A 155 10.76 -17.41 1.45
CA THR A 155 10.15 -18.75 1.55
C THR A 155 9.54 -19.01 2.94
N ASP A 156 10.26 -18.72 4.01
CA ASP A 156 9.77 -18.95 5.37
C ASP A 156 8.62 -18.01 5.72
N ALA A 157 8.72 -16.73 5.33
CA ALA A 157 7.66 -15.75 5.56
C ALA A 157 6.36 -16.13 4.82
N VAL A 158 6.48 -16.60 3.57
CA VAL A 158 5.33 -17.05 2.78
C VAL A 158 4.74 -18.37 3.32
N ASN A 159 5.57 -19.31 3.75
CA ASN A 159 5.11 -20.55 4.36
C ASN A 159 4.40 -20.27 5.70
N GLY A 160 4.83 -19.24 6.43
CA GLY A 160 4.18 -18.78 7.66
C GLY A 160 2.76 -18.24 7.48
N LEU A 161 2.30 -18.04 6.23
CA LEU A 161 0.91 -17.62 5.90
C LEU A 161 -0.04 -18.83 5.75
N SER A 162 0.45 -20.05 5.93
CA SER A 162 -0.39 -21.24 5.88
C SER A 162 -1.36 -21.26 7.07
N LEU A 163 -2.61 -21.64 6.80
CA LEU A 163 -3.59 -21.87 7.85
C LEU A 163 -3.29 -23.20 8.59
N MET A 164 -4.08 -23.49 9.60
CA MET A 164 -3.93 -24.65 10.48
C MET A 164 -3.94 -26.02 9.76
N ASP A 165 -4.53 -26.09 8.57
CA ASP A 165 -4.51 -27.28 7.71
C ASP A 165 -3.17 -27.43 6.92
N GLY A 166 -2.22 -26.54 7.16
CA GLY A 166 -0.91 -26.48 6.49
C GLY A 166 -0.95 -25.92 5.07
N LYS A 167 -2.08 -25.37 4.63
CA LYS A 167 -2.25 -24.87 3.27
C LYS A 167 -2.30 -23.35 3.22
N ARG A 168 -1.78 -22.79 2.12
CA ARG A 168 -1.85 -21.37 1.81
C ARG A 168 -2.89 -21.13 0.71
N TYR A 169 -3.76 -20.14 0.92
CA TYR A 169 -4.95 -19.89 0.12
C TYR A 169 -4.85 -18.64 -0.76
N TYR A 170 -3.72 -17.95 -0.74
CA TYR A 170 -3.48 -16.79 -1.60
C TYR A 170 -2.00 -16.70 -2.00
N MET A 171 -1.74 -16.01 -3.08
CA MET A 171 -0.40 -15.64 -3.52
C MET A 171 -0.12 -14.22 -3.03
N PRO A 172 0.71 -14.04 -1.99
CA PRO A 172 0.97 -12.72 -1.42
C PRO A 172 1.77 -11.83 -2.35
N ALA A 173 1.62 -10.52 -2.16
CA ALA A 173 2.55 -9.56 -2.71
C ALA A 173 3.92 -9.68 -2.02
N LEU A 174 5.00 -9.54 -2.79
CA LEU A 174 6.38 -9.77 -2.37
C LEU A 174 7.20 -8.48 -2.52
N ARG A 175 7.97 -8.12 -1.48
CA ARG A 175 8.88 -6.97 -1.50
C ARG A 175 10.32 -7.41 -1.25
N GLU A 176 11.25 -6.89 -2.03
CA GLU A 176 12.67 -7.22 -1.88
C GLU A 176 13.24 -6.71 -0.56
N SER A 177 12.82 -5.52 -0.12
CA SER A 177 13.22 -4.95 1.16
C SER A 177 12.02 -4.35 1.91
N ALA A 178 12.15 -4.24 3.22
CA ALA A 178 11.31 -3.35 4.00
C ALA A 178 11.73 -1.91 3.68
N GLN A 179 10.77 -1.07 3.29
CA GLN A 179 11.03 0.32 2.96
C GLN A 179 10.45 1.24 4.02
N TYR A 180 11.13 2.34 4.26
CA TYR A 180 10.62 3.45 5.06
C TYR A 180 9.86 4.40 4.14
N ASP A 181 8.59 4.11 3.92
CA ASP A 181 7.72 4.86 3.02
C ASP A 181 6.67 5.72 3.74
N GLY A 182 6.67 5.69 5.06
CA GLY A 182 5.79 6.46 5.92
C GLY A 182 6.48 6.89 7.21
N GLY A 183 6.31 8.14 7.57
CA GLY A 183 6.97 8.74 8.75
C GLY A 183 6.51 10.16 9.01
N LEU A 184 7.31 10.87 9.78
CA LEU A 184 7.11 12.27 10.07
C LEU A 184 7.39 13.13 8.84
N ILE A 185 6.40 13.88 8.38
CA ILE A 185 6.51 14.90 7.34
C ILE A 185 6.36 16.27 7.99
N LEU A 186 7.33 17.15 7.77
CA LEU A 186 7.37 18.51 8.29
C LEU A 186 7.62 19.53 7.18
N ARG A 187 7.22 20.77 7.44
CA ARG A 187 7.58 21.94 6.64
C ARG A 187 9.07 22.27 6.81
N ALA A 188 9.87 21.83 5.84
CA ALA A 188 11.32 22.05 5.81
C ALA A 188 11.65 23.54 5.63
N ASP A 189 10.86 24.28 4.84
CA ASP A 189 10.96 25.73 4.69
C ASP A 189 10.83 26.47 6.04
N TYR A 190 9.95 26.03 6.93
CA TYR A 190 9.85 26.60 8.27
C TYR A 190 11.08 26.29 9.14
N LEU A 191 11.56 25.04 9.11
CA LEU A 191 12.77 24.67 9.85
C LEU A 191 13.96 25.53 9.42
N GLU A 192 14.18 25.68 8.10
CA GLU A 192 15.26 26.49 7.56
C GLU A 192 15.11 27.96 7.98
N ALA A 193 13.92 28.54 7.83
CA ALA A 193 13.65 29.93 8.20
C ALA A 193 13.90 30.24 9.68
N LYS A 194 13.69 29.25 10.56
CA LYS A 194 13.89 29.39 12.02
C LYS A 194 15.25 28.90 12.49
N GLY A 195 16.02 28.21 11.63
CA GLY A 195 17.33 27.65 11.96
C GLY A 195 17.24 26.41 12.86
N PHE A 196 16.17 25.63 12.75
CA PHE A 196 16.07 24.32 13.37
C PHE A 196 16.83 23.28 12.55
N ASP A 197 17.53 22.40 13.23
CA ASP A 197 18.03 21.16 12.64
C ASP A 197 16.88 20.16 12.44
N ALA A 198 17.10 19.14 11.60
CA ALA A 198 16.19 18.00 11.46
C ALA A 198 15.94 17.34 12.82
N PRO A 199 14.68 17.08 13.21
CA PRO A 199 14.38 16.47 14.51
C PRO A 199 14.90 15.04 14.56
N LYS A 200 15.46 14.64 15.70
CA LYS A 200 15.96 13.28 15.98
C LYS A 200 15.23 12.60 17.12
N THR A 201 14.55 13.38 17.94
CA THR A 201 13.84 12.91 19.14
C THR A 201 12.42 13.50 19.18
N PHE A 202 11.56 12.92 19.99
CA PHE A 202 10.24 13.50 20.26
C PHE A 202 10.32 14.84 21.00
N ASP A 203 11.38 15.08 21.75
CA ASP A 203 11.63 16.38 22.39
C ASP A 203 11.98 17.45 21.33
N ASP A 204 12.80 17.11 20.32
CA ASP A 204 13.07 18.04 19.21
C ASP A 204 11.78 18.39 18.48
N LEU A 205 10.94 17.39 18.17
CA LEU A 205 9.64 17.60 17.56
C LEU A 205 8.76 18.53 18.41
N TYR A 206 8.69 18.28 19.71
CA TYR A 206 7.91 19.11 20.63
C TYR A 206 8.33 20.59 20.58
N GLU A 207 9.63 20.89 20.64
CA GLU A 207 10.14 22.27 20.57
C GLU A 207 9.82 22.94 19.22
N ILE A 208 9.91 22.19 18.11
CA ILE A 208 9.54 22.68 16.77
C ILE A 208 8.03 23.01 16.71
N LEU A 209 7.16 22.09 17.15
CA LEU A 209 5.72 22.31 17.18
C LEU A 209 5.34 23.52 18.04
N LYS A 210 6.00 23.68 19.19
CA LYS A 210 5.78 24.81 20.09
C LYS A 210 6.17 26.13 19.45
N ALA A 211 7.33 26.20 18.81
CA ALA A 211 7.77 27.39 18.11
C ALA A 211 6.78 27.77 16.96
N TYR A 212 6.26 26.78 16.24
CA TYR A 212 5.26 27.01 15.22
C TYR A 212 3.96 27.57 15.81
N LYS A 213 3.50 27.01 16.93
CA LYS A 213 2.32 27.49 17.66
C LYS A 213 2.47 28.93 18.16
N GLU A 214 3.68 29.31 18.61
CA GLU A 214 3.99 30.68 19.03
C GLU A 214 3.93 31.67 17.86
N ASP A 215 4.42 31.30 16.66
CA ASP A 215 4.36 32.11 15.46
C ASP A 215 2.95 32.18 14.85
N TYR A 216 2.19 31.09 14.95
CA TYR A 216 0.84 30.94 14.38
C TYR A 216 -0.14 30.48 15.47
N PRO A 217 -0.60 31.38 16.35
CA PRO A 217 -1.42 31.02 17.53
C PRO A 217 -2.73 30.30 17.22
N ASP A 218 -3.29 30.53 16.04
CA ASP A 218 -4.54 29.88 15.61
C ASP A 218 -4.32 28.49 14.96
N SER A 219 -3.07 28.06 14.80
CA SER A 219 -2.70 26.77 14.22
C SER A 219 -2.82 25.62 15.21
N TYR A 220 -2.87 24.40 14.69
CA TYR A 220 -2.57 23.18 15.42
C TYR A 220 -1.45 22.44 14.68
N PRO A 221 -0.19 22.59 15.16
CA PRO A 221 0.99 22.23 14.39
C PRO A 221 1.05 20.79 13.89
N LEU A 222 0.58 19.81 14.67
CA LEU A 222 0.55 18.39 14.30
C LEU A 222 -0.88 17.94 13.99
N THR A 223 -1.11 17.39 12.80
CA THR A 223 -2.39 16.80 12.41
C THR A 223 -2.24 15.32 12.02
N HIS A 224 -3.35 14.60 11.90
CA HIS A 224 -3.39 13.19 11.54
C HIS A 224 -3.85 12.98 10.11
N LEU A 225 -3.14 12.11 9.37
CA LEU A 225 -3.64 11.55 8.11
C LEU A 225 -4.75 10.54 8.44
N VAL A 226 -5.93 10.70 7.85
CA VAL A 226 -7.08 9.78 7.95
C VAL A 226 -7.58 9.58 9.38
N ALA A 227 -6.72 9.16 10.31
CA ALA A 227 -7.09 8.90 11.70
C ALA A 227 -5.86 8.85 12.61
N PRO A 228 -6.01 9.07 13.92
CA PRO A 228 -4.89 9.04 14.88
C PRO A 228 -4.07 7.75 14.84
N TYR A 229 -4.68 6.61 14.54
CA TYR A 229 -3.99 5.32 14.52
C TYR A 229 -2.81 5.26 13.53
N VAL A 230 -2.82 6.04 12.45
CA VAL A 230 -1.68 6.13 11.52
C VAL A 230 -0.46 6.72 12.22
N THR A 231 -0.65 7.83 12.92
CA THR A 231 0.38 8.44 13.77
C THR A 231 0.86 7.46 14.84
N TYR A 232 -0.06 6.83 15.56
CA TYR A 232 0.27 5.91 16.66
C TYR A 232 1.07 4.71 16.18
N ARG A 233 0.71 4.11 15.04
CA ARG A 233 1.48 3.01 14.43
C ARG A 233 2.91 3.41 14.11
N MET A 234 3.13 4.65 13.69
CA MET A 234 4.45 5.14 13.29
C MET A 234 5.29 5.64 14.48
N THR A 235 4.68 5.88 15.65
CA THR A 235 5.37 6.51 16.78
C THR A 235 5.45 5.61 18.03
N MET A 236 4.44 4.82 18.34
CA MET A 236 4.44 3.93 19.51
C MET A 236 5.62 2.94 19.57
N PRO A 237 6.12 2.39 18.43
CA PRO A 237 7.28 1.49 18.48
C PRO A 237 8.52 2.11 19.13
N ALA A 238 8.74 3.43 19.01
CA ALA A 238 9.83 4.13 19.67
C ALA A 238 9.69 4.20 21.20
N TYR A 239 8.51 3.93 21.72
CA TYR A 239 8.25 3.75 23.15
C TYR A 239 8.25 2.27 23.59
N GLY A 240 8.42 1.33 22.65
CA GLY A 240 8.39 -0.11 22.94
C GLY A 240 6.97 -0.62 23.20
N THR A 241 5.98 -0.06 22.52
CA THR A 241 4.56 -0.41 22.69
C THR A 241 3.77 -0.31 21.39
N ALA A 242 2.55 -0.84 21.41
CA ALA A 242 1.51 -0.63 20.43
C ALA A 242 0.14 -0.77 21.10
N LEU A 243 -0.89 -0.08 20.60
CA LEU A 243 -2.24 -0.11 21.17
C LEU A 243 -3.30 0.15 20.10
N GLY A 244 -4.47 -0.48 20.24
CA GLY A 244 -5.61 -0.30 19.36
C GLY A 244 -5.32 -0.74 17.92
N LYS A 245 -5.82 0.01 16.96
CA LYS A 245 -5.60 -0.25 15.52
C LYS A 245 -4.15 -0.08 15.07
N SER A 246 -3.28 0.45 15.94
CA SER A 246 -1.83 0.57 15.66
C SER A 246 -1.06 -0.74 15.86
N CYS A 247 -1.66 -1.74 16.52
CA CYS A 247 -1.03 -3.04 16.75
C CYS A 247 -0.81 -3.84 15.46
N ASP A 248 0.31 -4.56 15.43
CA ASP A 248 0.60 -5.55 14.38
C ASP A 248 1.15 -6.85 15.03
N PRO A 249 0.54 -8.01 14.82
CA PRO A 249 -0.75 -8.18 14.12
C PRO A 249 -1.84 -7.41 14.86
N LYS A 250 -3.01 -7.22 14.24
CA LYS A 250 -4.12 -6.39 14.77
C LYS A 250 -4.70 -6.97 16.08
N ALA A 251 -3.84 -7.13 17.06
CA ALA A 251 -4.11 -7.76 18.35
C ALA A 251 -4.48 -6.73 19.45
N THR A 252 -4.87 -5.53 19.07
CA THR A 252 -5.50 -4.43 19.82
C THR A 252 -4.81 -4.04 21.14
N VAL A 253 -4.37 -5.00 21.95
CA VAL A 253 -3.80 -4.82 23.28
C VAL A 253 -2.41 -5.43 23.45
N LEU A 254 -1.83 -5.99 22.37
CA LEU A 254 -0.60 -6.75 22.40
C LEU A 254 0.51 -6.09 21.56
N TYR A 255 1.73 -6.22 22.03
CA TYR A 255 2.95 -5.84 21.33
C TYR A 255 3.88 -7.04 21.21
N TRP A 256 4.44 -7.29 20.02
CA TRP A 256 5.39 -8.37 19.81
C TRP A 256 6.79 -7.95 20.26
N ASN A 257 7.28 -8.54 21.34
CA ASN A 257 8.66 -8.36 21.77
C ASN A 257 9.58 -9.33 21.01
N ARG A 258 10.43 -8.79 20.14
CA ARG A 258 11.29 -9.59 19.25
C ARG A 258 12.46 -10.23 19.92
N GLU A 259 12.96 -9.65 21.01
CA GLU A 259 14.09 -10.17 21.74
C GLU A 259 13.73 -11.49 22.42
N ILE A 260 12.59 -11.52 23.08
CA ILE A 260 12.09 -12.72 23.78
C ILE A 260 11.18 -13.58 22.91
N LYS A 261 10.77 -13.10 21.73
CA LYS A 261 9.84 -13.76 20.81
C LYS A 261 8.51 -14.14 21.49
N GLU A 262 7.93 -13.20 22.20
CA GLU A 262 6.66 -13.33 22.90
C GLU A 262 5.82 -12.07 22.73
N TYR A 263 4.49 -12.23 22.82
CA TYR A 263 3.60 -11.09 22.94
C TYR A 263 3.62 -10.54 24.36
N GLU A 264 3.65 -9.24 24.49
CA GLU A 264 3.47 -8.51 25.74
C GLU A 264 2.09 -7.85 25.76
N LEU A 265 1.49 -7.77 26.93
CA LEU A 265 0.22 -7.07 27.13
C LEU A 265 0.47 -5.56 27.20
N SER A 266 0.73 -4.97 26.04
CA SER A 266 1.15 -3.57 25.89
C SER A 266 0.14 -2.58 26.45
N ALA A 267 -1.15 -2.90 26.34
CA ALA A 267 -2.23 -2.04 26.84
C ALA A 267 -2.03 -1.65 28.32
N PHE A 268 -1.44 -2.51 29.14
CA PHE A 268 -1.24 -2.28 30.60
C PHE A 268 0.16 -1.82 30.95
N SER A 269 1.01 -1.58 29.95
CA SER A 269 2.41 -1.24 30.16
C SER A 269 2.59 0.24 30.52
N GLU A 270 3.63 0.52 31.31
CA GLU A 270 4.05 1.91 31.57
C GLU A 270 4.52 2.61 30.28
N ALA A 271 5.08 1.87 29.32
CA ALA A 271 5.46 2.40 28.02
C ALA A 271 4.24 3.00 27.26
N THR A 272 3.09 2.33 27.30
CA THR A 272 1.84 2.86 26.75
C THR A 272 1.37 4.09 27.51
N ARG A 273 1.42 4.05 28.86
CA ARG A 273 1.04 5.19 29.67
C ARG A 273 1.93 6.40 29.42
N GLU A 274 3.25 6.19 29.25
CA GLU A 274 4.22 7.25 28.94
C GLU A 274 3.97 7.85 27.55
N TYR A 275 3.68 7.01 26.54
CA TYR A 275 3.32 7.50 25.22
C TYR A 275 2.03 8.33 25.23
N LEU A 276 0.98 7.86 25.90
CA LEU A 276 -0.29 8.58 26.00
C LEU A 276 -0.12 9.91 26.77
N ARG A 277 0.76 9.95 27.78
CA ARG A 277 1.13 11.18 28.48
C ARG A 277 1.79 12.21 27.55
N PHE A 278 2.66 11.76 26.65
CA PHE A 278 3.25 12.63 25.64
C PHE A 278 2.18 13.19 24.69
N MET A 279 1.27 12.35 24.17
CA MET A 279 0.20 12.79 23.28
C MET A 279 -0.79 13.71 23.99
N SER A 280 -1.15 13.44 25.23
CA SER A 280 -1.99 14.30 26.06
C SER A 280 -1.36 15.69 26.26
N LYS A 281 -0.06 15.74 26.54
CA LYS A 281 0.69 17.00 26.63
C LYS A 281 0.62 17.81 25.34
N LEU A 282 0.80 17.18 24.17
CA LEU A 282 0.68 17.86 22.88
C LEU A 282 -0.75 18.42 22.67
N TYR A 283 -1.75 17.67 23.06
CA TYR A 283 -3.15 18.08 22.95
C TYR A 283 -3.48 19.25 23.87
N GLU A 284 -3.12 19.17 25.15
CA GLU A 284 -3.37 20.21 26.17
C GLU A 284 -2.72 21.56 25.81
N GLU A 285 -1.51 21.51 25.22
CA GLU A 285 -0.79 22.70 24.78
C GLU A 285 -1.25 23.23 23.41
N GLY A 286 -2.25 22.57 22.78
CA GLY A 286 -2.78 22.96 21.46
C GLY A 286 -1.79 22.72 20.32
N LEU A 287 -0.84 21.79 20.51
CA LEU A 287 0.15 21.39 19.51
C LEU A 287 -0.37 20.26 18.61
N LEU A 288 -1.34 19.49 19.10
CA LEU A 288 -2.01 18.42 18.39
C LEU A 288 -3.40 18.88 17.94
N ASP A 289 -3.77 18.56 16.71
CA ASP A 289 -5.10 18.86 16.14
C ASP A 289 -6.22 18.28 17.04
N PRO A 290 -7.17 19.10 17.48
CA PRO A 290 -8.25 18.64 18.35
C PRO A 290 -9.23 17.69 17.65
N GLU A 291 -9.21 17.59 16.34
CA GLU A 291 -10.06 16.70 15.58
C GLU A 291 -9.52 15.27 15.65
N GLN A 292 -9.94 14.57 16.73
CA GLN A 292 -9.58 13.18 16.99
C GLN A 292 -10.65 12.21 16.47
N ALA A 293 -11.33 12.58 15.38
CA ALA A 293 -12.35 11.71 14.79
C ALA A 293 -11.77 10.39 14.31
N PRO A 294 -12.53 9.28 14.36
CA PRO A 294 -12.05 7.97 13.90
C PRO A 294 -11.71 7.93 12.42
N ILE A 295 -12.22 8.86 11.63
CA ILE A 295 -11.90 9.07 10.21
C ILE A 295 -11.90 10.57 9.96
N ILE A 296 -10.76 11.09 9.52
CA ILE A 296 -10.61 12.45 8.99
C ILE A 296 -10.69 12.33 7.47
N ASP A 297 -11.48 13.18 6.83
CA ASP A 297 -11.54 13.26 5.37
C ASP A 297 -10.19 13.73 4.83
N ASP A 298 -9.66 13.04 3.81
CA ASP A 298 -8.37 13.34 3.18
C ASP A 298 -8.30 14.78 2.67
N ALA A 299 -9.42 15.35 2.20
CA ALA A 299 -9.48 16.73 1.76
C ALA A 299 -9.37 17.72 2.93
N VAL A 300 -9.92 17.38 4.10
CA VAL A 300 -9.78 18.19 5.33
C VAL A 300 -8.34 18.15 5.82
N TRP A 301 -7.73 16.97 5.89
CA TRP A 301 -6.33 16.81 6.25
C TRP A 301 -5.40 17.57 5.28
N SER A 302 -5.58 17.38 3.97
CA SER A 302 -4.82 18.09 2.93
C SER A 302 -4.95 19.60 3.07
N SER A 303 -6.17 20.11 3.31
CA SER A 303 -6.40 21.54 3.54
C SER A 303 -5.65 22.08 4.76
N LYS A 304 -5.60 21.32 5.88
CA LYS A 304 -4.86 21.73 7.07
C LYS A 304 -3.37 21.88 6.79
N MET A 305 -2.78 20.94 6.04
CA MET A 305 -1.37 20.98 5.67
C MET A 305 -1.08 22.12 4.68
N THR A 306 -1.84 22.21 3.58
CA THR A 306 -1.58 23.14 2.47
C THR A 306 -1.84 24.61 2.81
N THR A 307 -2.67 24.91 3.81
CA THR A 307 -2.94 26.26 4.29
C THR A 307 -2.01 26.72 5.42
N GLY A 308 -1.17 25.82 5.95
CA GLY A 308 -0.33 26.10 7.10
C GLY A 308 -1.08 26.12 8.45
N TYR A 309 -2.32 25.62 8.49
CA TYR A 309 -3.01 25.36 9.75
C TYR A 309 -2.27 24.28 10.56
N SER A 310 -1.67 23.32 9.87
CA SER A 310 -0.73 22.37 10.43
C SER A 310 0.58 22.39 9.64
N MET A 311 1.70 22.14 10.33
CA MET A 311 3.02 22.08 9.74
C MET A 311 3.59 20.68 9.66
N ALA A 312 2.99 19.74 10.40
CA ALA A 312 3.49 18.40 10.63
C ALA A 312 2.37 17.37 10.54
N THR A 313 2.71 16.19 10.03
CA THR A 313 1.85 15.02 10.01
C THR A 313 2.69 13.74 9.97
N TYR A 314 2.12 12.62 10.40
CA TYR A 314 2.65 11.30 10.08
C TYR A 314 1.87 10.75 8.89
N ALA A 315 2.56 10.58 7.77
CA ALA A 315 1.94 10.18 6.50
C ALA A 315 2.93 9.41 5.62
N TYR A 316 2.52 9.11 4.38
CA TYR A 316 3.34 8.40 3.40
C TYR A 316 4.07 9.38 2.49
N TYR A 317 5.27 8.96 2.02
CA TYR A 317 6.14 9.79 1.18
C TYR A 317 5.44 10.29 -0.11
N ASP A 318 4.61 9.45 -0.71
CA ASP A 318 3.86 9.75 -1.93
C ASP A 318 2.86 10.91 -1.80
N GLN A 319 2.55 11.36 -0.58
CA GLN A 319 1.64 12.47 -0.34
C GLN A 319 2.33 13.84 -0.51
N ILE A 320 3.66 13.92 -0.37
CA ILE A 320 4.40 15.18 -0.36
C ILE A 320 4.15 16.00 -1.62
N GLY A 321 4.41 15.42 -2.79
CA GLY A 321 4.27 16.16 -4.06
C GLY A 321 2.85 16.69 -4.32
N GLY A 322 1.82 15.93 -3.87
CA GLY A 322 0.42 16.37 -3.98
C GLY A 322 0.09 17.55 -3.06
N LEU A 323 0.62 17.54 -1.84
CA LEU A 323 0.45 18.63 -0.87
C LEU A 323 1.18 19.89 -1.32
N GLU A 324 2.42 19.76 -1.80
CA GLU A 324 3.20 20.90 -2.31
C GLU A 324 2.54 21.56 -3.52
N ALA A 325 2.06 20.75 -4.49
CA ALA A 325 1.36 21.25 -5.66
C ALA A 325 0.03 21.95 -5.33
N ALA A 326 -0.62 21.59 -4.22
CA ALA A 326 -1.88 22.18 -3.78
C ALA A 326 -1.72 23.40 -2.86
N SER A 327 -0.52 23.68 -2.33
CA SER A 327 -0.28 24.80 -1.43
C SER A 327 -0.07 26.11 -2.21
N GLU A 328 -0.68 27.21 -1.72
CA GLU A 328 -0.44 28.57 -2.21
C GLU A 328 0.62 29.33 -1.38
N ILE A 329 1.24 28.68 -0.40
CA ILE A 329 2.29 29.29 0.43
C ILE A 329 3.58 29.38 -0.39
N GLU A 330 4.14 30.58 -0.51
CA GLU A 330 5.39 30.80 -1.25
C GLU A 330 6.56 30.07 -0.57
N GLY A 331 7.28 29.25 -1.33
CA GLY A 331 8.42 28.47 -0.82
C GLY A 331 8.02 27.27 0.06
N TYR A 332 6.74 26.85 0.00
CA TYR A 332 6.27 25.66 0.73
C TYR A 332 7.07 24.43 0.34
N ASP A 333 7.75 23.82 1.30
CA ASP A 333 8.59 22.65 1.12
C ASP A 333 8.34 21.66 2.25
N LEU A 334 7.98 20.43 1.89
CA LEU A 334 7.71 19.33 2.82
C LEU A 334 8.79 18.27 2.69
N GLN A 335 9.33 17.82 3.80
CA GLN A 335 10.27 16.71 3.83
C GLN A 335 9.83 15.65 4.83
N MET A 336 10.12 14.39 4.49
CA MET A 336 9.99 13.26 5.41
C MET A 336 11.30 13.07 6.18
N TYR A 337 11.19 12.79 7.46
CA TYR A 337 12.32 12.62 8.36
C TYR A 337 12.44 11.17 8.84
N ALA A 338 13.65 10.77 9.18
CA ALA A 338 13.93 9.47 9.78
C ALA A 338 13.13 9.28 11.09
N PRO A 339 12.90 8.03 11.53
CA PRO A 339 12.19 7.75 12.77
C PRO A 339 12.80 8.47 13.98
N LEU A 340 11.94 9.11 14.76
CA LEU A 340 12.39 9.80 15.97
C LEU A 340 12.72 8.80 17.08
N ALA A 341 13.78 9.09 17.82
CA ALA A 341 14.13 8.31 19.00
C ALA A 341 13.19 8.64 20.17
N GLY A 342 12.58 7.61 20.71
CA GLY A 342 11.86 7.59 21.96
C GLY A 342 12.68 6.87 23.06
N PRO A 343 12.04 6.46 24.18
CA PRO A 343 12.70 5.80 25.30
C PRO A 343 13.49 4.53 24.94
N VAL A 344 13.05 3.78 23.91
CA VAL A 344 13.71 2.53 23.48
C VAL A 344 14.50 2.69 22.19
N GLY A 345 14.60 3.89 21.64
CA GLY A 345 15.34 4.19 20.41
C GLY A 345 14.46 4.67 19.27
N ALA A 346 15.06 4.82 18.08
CA ALA A 346 14.37 5.25 16.86
C ALA A 346 13.75 4.03 16.17
N HIS A 347 12.60 3.59 16.66
CA HIS A 347 11.92 2.42 16.15
C HIS A 347 10.74 2.79 15.27
N HIS A 348 10.57 2.07 14.16
CA HIS A 348 9.47 2.23 13.21
C HIS A 348 8.97 0.88 12.73
N GLN A 349 7.67 0.77 12.53
CA GLN A 349 7.06 -0.43 11.96
C GLN A 349 6.91 -0.26 10.43
N PRO A 350 7.72 -0.95 9.62
CA PRO A 350 7.64 -0.85 8.17
C PRO A 350 6.43 -1.60 7.62
N LYS A 351 6.16 -1.41 6.33
CA LYS A 351 5.31 -2.36 5.60
C LYS A 351 5.94 -3.75 5.60
N SER A 352 5.11 -4.76 5.75
CA SER A 352 5.55 -6.15 5.61
C SER A 352 6.16 -6.41 4.23
N ARG A 353 7.22 -7.22 4.18
CA ARG A 353 7.77 -7.73 2.91
C ARG A 353 6.85 -8.70 2.20
N VAL A 354 5.83 -9.18 2.91
CA VAL A 354 4.78 -10.08 2.43
C VAL A 354 3.44 -9.49 2.87
N SER A 355 2.53 -9.25 1.93
CA SER A 355 1.25 -8.57 2.23
C SER A 355 0.09 -9.18 1.46
N ALA A 356 -1.09 -8.55 1.55
CA ALA A 356 -2.27 -8.94 0.81
C ALA A 356 -1.98 -9.22 -0.67
N GLY A 357 -2.62 -10.22 -1.24
CA GLY A 357 -2.31 -10.71 -2.57
C GLY A 357 -3.52 -11.26 -3.34
N ILE A 358 -3.30 -12.30 -4.09
CA ILE A 358 -4.24 -12.87 -5.06
C ILE A 358 -4.87 -14.15 -4.52
N MET A 359 -6.19 -14.22 -4.56
CA MET A 359 -6.98 -15.37 -4.13
C MET A 359 -7.86 -15.88 -5.28
N PHE A 360 -8.04 -17.19 -5.34
CA PHE A 360 -8.92 -17.85 -6.32
C PHE A 360 -10.13 -18.45 -5.59
N PRO A 361 -11.36 -18.00 -5.85
CA PRO A 361 -12.56 -18.69 -5.37
C PRO A 361 -12.58 -20.15 -5.83
N ILE A 362 -13.21 -21.02 -5.07
CA ILE A 362 -13.26 -22.45 -5.41
C ILE A 362 -13.96 -22.71 -6.75
N THR A 363 -14.89 -21.83 -7.14
CA THR A 363 -15.59 -21.89 -8.44
C THR A 363 -14.63 -21.78 -9.63
N THR A 364 -13.46 -21.14 -9.46
CA THR A 364 -12.43 -21.08 -10.50
C THR A 364 -11.82 -22.45 -10.77
N ALA A 365 -11.73 -23.30 -9.73
CA ALA A 365 -11.24 -24.68 -9.89
C ALA A 365 -12.21 -25.60 -10.64
N GLU A 366 -13.46 -25.18 -10.84
CA GLU A 366 -14.46 -25.91 -11.64
C GLU A 366 -14.32 -25.67 -13.14
N ARG A 367 -13.47 -24.74 -13.56
CA ARG A 367 -13.20 -24.43 -14.96
C ARG A 367 -12.33 -25.50 -15.60
N ASP A 368 -12.64 -25.87 -16.85
CA ASP A 368 -11.83 -26.81 -17.64
C ASP A 368 -10.40 -26.30 -17.91
N ASP A 369 -10.21 -24.98 -17.89
CA ASP A 369 -8.95 -24.27 -18.13
C ASP A 369 -8.31 -23.70 -16.85
N PHE A 370 -8.64 -24.24 -15.67
CA PHE A 370 -8.18 -23.74 -14.37
C PHE A 370 -6.65 -23.62 -14.29
N GLU A 371 -5.89 -24.64 -14.74
CA GLU A 371 -4.42 -24.56 -14.79
C GLU A 371 -3.94 -23.36 -15.61
N GLN A 372 -4.57 -23.11 -16.77
CA GLN A 372 -4.20 -22.00 -17.64
C GLN A 372 -4.49 -20.66 -16.98
N VAL A 373 -5.62 -20.55 -16.26
CA VAL A 373 -5.97 -19.35 -15.48
C VAL A 373 -4.89 -19.07 -14.42
N VAL A 374 -4.50 -20.06 -13.61
CA VAL A 374 -3.48 -19.88 -12.57
C VAL A 374 -2.13 -19.49 -13.18
N ARG A 375 -1.68 -20.19 -14.24
CA ARG A 375 -0.42 -19.87 -14.94
C ARG A 375 -0.41 -18.48 -15.56
N ALA A 376 -1.53 -18.05 -16.13
CA ALA A 376 -1.66 -16.72 -16.72
C ALA A 376 -1.61 -15.62 -15.63
N VAL A 377 -2.28 -15.81 -14.51
CA VAL A 377 -2.24 -14.90 -13.35
C VAL A 377 -0.84 -14.86 -12.73
N ASP A 378 -0.19 -16.02 -12.55
CA ASP A 378 1.20 -16.09 -12.09
C ASP A 378 2.14 -15.29 -13.00
N LYS A 379 1.98 -15.41 -14.32
CA LYS A 379 2.79 -14.66 -15.28
C LYS A 379 2.50 -13.16 -15.25
N MET A 380 1.21 -12.76 -15.20
CA MET A 380 0.78 -11.37 -15.21
C MET A 380 1.29 -10.57 -14.00
N PHE A 381 1.42 -11.23 -12.83
CA PHE A 381 1.69 -10.53 -11.58
C PHE A 381 3.07 -10.80 -10.98
N TYR A 382 3.69 -11.96 -11.28
CA TYR A 382 4.93 -12.37 -10.59
C TYR A 382 6.13 -12.58 -11.52
N SER A 383 5.97 -12.54 -12.86
CA SER A 383 7.13 -12.61 -13.73
C SER A 383 7.98 -11.34 -13.65
N GLU A 384 9.30 -11.46 -13.87
CA GLU A 384 10.21 -10.30 -13.88
C GLU A 384 9.82 -9.26 -14.95
N GLU A 385 9.30 -9.73 -16.08
CA GLU A 385 8.84 -8.85 -17.16
C GLU A 385 7.58 -8.08 -16.72
N ALA A 386 6.62 -8.75 -16.08
CA ALA A 386 5.43 -8.10 -15.51
C ALA A 386 5.82 -7.12 -14.40
N ALA A 387 6.72 -7.51 -13.49
CA ALA A 387 7.22 -6.62 -12.43
C ALA A 387 7.81 -5.34 -13.01
N ARG A 388 8.58 -5.43 -14.12
CA ARG A 388 9.10 -4.26 -14.82
C ARG A 388 8.00 -3.36 -15.37
N ILE A 389 6.97 -3.94 -15.99
CA ILE A 389 5.84 -3.17 -16.52
C ILE A 389 5.06 -2.50 -15.39
N TRP A 390 4.80 -3.22 -14.29
CA TRP A 390 4.10 -2.66 -13.13
C TRP A 390 4.88 -1.52 -12.44
N HIS A 391 6.22 -1.53 -12.52
CA HIS A 391 7.06 -0.46 -11.95
C HIS A 391 7.27 0.70 -12.92
N LEU A 392 7.68 0.39 -14.15
CA LEU A 392 8.27 1.39 -15.06
C LEU A 392 7.40 1.67 -16.28
N GLY A 393 6.37 0.85 -16.52
CA GLY A 393 5.63 0.87 -17.77
C GLY A 393 6.43 0.20 -18.91
N VAL A 394 6.48 0.82 -20.07
CA VAL A 394 7.02 0.24 -21.30
C VAL A 394 8.16 1.09 -21.85
N GLU A 395 9.28 0.46 -22.19
CA GLU A 395 10.41 1.12 -22.85
C GLU A 395 9.98 1.76 -24.17
N GLY A 396 10.42 2.99 -24.40
CA GLY A 396 10.01 3.81 -25.54
C GLY A 396 8.69 4.53 -25.35
N VAL A 397 7.92 4.24 -24.30
CA VAL A 397 6.63 4.89 -23.98
C VAL A 397 6.70 5.68 -22.69
N THR A 398 7.21 5.10 -21.61
CA THR A 398 7.32 5.73 -20.29
C THR A 398 8.79 6.04 -19.93
N TYR A 399 9.73 5.23 -20.40
CA TYR A 399 11.14 5.40 -20.14
C TYR A 399 11.98 4.93 -21.36
N ASN A 400 13.25 5.29 -21.36
CA ASN A 400 14.25 4.75 -22.29
C ASN A 400 15.45 4.22 -21.49
N MET A 401 16.16 3.24 -22.07
CA MET A 401 17.46 2.82 -21.54
C MET A 401 18.57 3.66 -22.18
N VAL A 402 19.24 4.50 -21.39
CA VAL A 402 20.35 5.36 -21.81
C VAL A 402 21.60 4.96 -21.02
N ASP A 403 22.62 4.49 -21.68
CA ASP A 403 23.90 4.02 -21.08
C ASP A 403 23.67 3.02 -19.93
N GLY A 404 22.67 2.13 -20.09
CA GLY A 404 22.30 1.12 -19.10
C GLY A 404 21.51 1.65 -17.89
N LYS A 405 21.06 2.91 -17.94
CA LYS A 405 20.21 3.53 -16.91
C LYS A 405 18.81 3.80 -17.44
N ILE A 406 17.85 3.76 -16.54
CA ILE A 406 16.47 4.13 -16.83
C ILE A 406 16.38 5.66 -16.83
N GLU A 407 15.87 6.22 -17.91
CA GLU A 407 15.51 7.63 -18.03
C GLU A 407 14.03 7.74 -18.42
N PHE A 408 13.22 8.28 -17.52
CA PHE A 408 11.82 8.58 -17.84
C PHE A 408 11.74 9.64 -18.94
N ILE A 409 10.69 9.58 -19.76
CA ILE A 409 10.41 10.59 -20.78
C ILE A 409 10.17 11.96 -20.13
N ASP A 410 10.39 13.04 -20.90
CA ASP A 410 10.32 14.41 -20.37
C ASP A 410 8.94 14.76 -19.77
N GLU A 411 7.87 14.23 -20.33
CA GLU A 411 6.52 14.42 -19.83
C GLU A 411 6.35 13.90 -18.38
N ILE A 412 6.98 12.76 -18.05
CA ILE A 412 6.97 12.18 -16.71
C ILE A 412 7.90 12.95 -15.78
N LYS A 413 9.14 13.22 -16.22
CA LYS A 413 10.14 13.92 -15.40
C LYS A 413 9.70 15.33 -14.97
N ASN A 414 8.96 16.02 -15.86
CA ASN A 414 8.55 17.41 -15.65
C ASN A 414 7.08 17.53 -15.17
N SER A 415 6.48 16.46 -14.71
CA SER A 415 5.11 16.49 -14.20
C SER A 415 5.01 17.31 -12.90
N GLU A 416 4.09 18.25 -12.83
CA GLU A 416 3.80 19.02 -11.60
C GLU A 416 3.27 18.12 -10.45
N ALA A 417 2.70 16.95 -10.79
CA ALA A 417 2.21 15.99 -9.80
C ALA A 417 3.34 15.08 -9.24
N GLY A 418 4.58 15.27 -9.70
CA GLY A 418 5.69 14.36 -9.42
C GLY A 418 5.62 13.07 -10.25
N ILE A 419 6.76 12.38 -10.36
CA ILE A 419 6.89 11.15 -11.17
C ILE A 419 5.92 10.07 -10.70
N PHE A 420 5.87 9.84 -9.40
CA PHE A 420 5.06 8.76 -8.81
C PHE A 420 3.57 8.92 -9.13
N LYS A 421 2.97 10.02 -8.74
CA LYS A 421 1.54 10.27 -8.93
C LYS A 421 1.16 10.29 -10.42
N TYR A 422 2.02 10.89 -11.25
CA TYR A 422 1.79 10.92 -12.68
C TYR A 422 1.78 9.51 -13.30
N MET A 423 2.75 8.68 -12.93
CA MET A 423 2.86 7.30 -13.39
C MET A 423 1.67 6.46 -12.94
N GLN A 424 1.25 6.60 -11.69
CA GLN A 424 0.06 5.90 -11.17
C GLN A 424 -1.21 6.29 -11.94
N VAL A 425 -1.52 7.58 -11.99
CA VAL A 425 -2.79 8.07 -12.56
C VAL A 425 -2.88 7.80 -14.05
N LYS A 426 -1.80 8.05 -14.78
CA LYS A 426 -1.84 7.97 -16.25
C LYS A 426 -1.58 6.57 -16.79
N TYR A 427 -0.68 5.82 -16.16
CA TYR A 427 -0.21 4.54 -16.69
C TYR A 427 -0.56 3.34 -15.81
N GLY A 428 -1.08 3.55 -14.60
CA GLY A 428 -1.42 2.47 -13.65
C GLY A 428 -0.19 1.76 -13.05
N THR A 429 1.01 2.35 -13.20
CA THR A 429 2.24 1.79 -12.60
C THR A 429 2.31 2.11 -11.12
N GLY A 430 2.80 1.20 -10.31
CA GLY A 430 2.83 1.38 -8.86
C GLY A 430 1.44 1.44 -8.21
N ALA A 431 0.37 1.11 -8.96
CA ALA A 431 -0.99 1.11 -8.43
C ALA A 431 -1.21 -0.10 -7.52
N ASP A 432 -1.30 0.16 -6.23
CA ASP A 432 -1.79 -0.82 -5.25
C ASP A 432 -3.32 -0.98 -5.46
N PRO A 433 -3.88 -2.18 -5.56
CA PRO A 433 -3.32 -3.50 -5.28
C PRO A 433 -2.85 -4.34 -6.49
N PHE A 434 -2.63 -3.78 -7.66
CA PHE A 434 -2.19 -4.56 -8.82
C PHE A 434 -0.71 -4.97 -8.77
N GLN A 435 0.14 -4.14 -8.18
CA GLN A 435 1.56 -4.46 -8.10
C GLN A 435 1.82 -5.53 -7.04
N MET A 436 2.18 -6.74 -7.47
CA MET A 436 2.42 -7.88 -6.59
C MET A 436 3.90 -8.13 -6.28
N VAL A 437 4.82 -7.51 -7.01
CA VAL A 437 6.25 -7.65 -6.80
C VAL A 437 6.91 -6.28 -6.77
N TRP A 438 7.65 -5.98 -5.68
CA TRP A 438 8.46 -4.78 -5.55
C TRP A 438 9.93 -5.16 -5.53
N LEU A 439 10.67 -4.70 -6.55
CA LEU A 439 12.09 -4.90 -6.70
C LEU A 439 12.80 -3.57 -6.57
N ASN A 440 13.80 -3.50 -5.69
CA ASN A 440 14.56 -2.28 -5.42
C ASN A 440 15.18 -1.67 -6.69
N ASP A 441 15.61 -2.53 -7.62
CA ASP A 441 16.20 -2.07 -8.89
C ASP A 441 15.18 -1.40 -9.82
N LEU A 442 13.90 -1.72 -9.68
CA LEU A 442 12.82 -1.19 -10.51
C LEU A 442 12.06 -0.06 -9.80
N ASP A 443 12.25 0.11 -8.50
CA ASP A 443 11.59 1.16 -7.73
C ASP A 443 12.01 2.53 -8.25
N PHE A 444 11.05 3.25 -8.82
CA PHE A 444 11.32 4.57 -9.39
C PHE A 444 11.52 5.65 -8.31
N LEU A 445 11.07 5.43 -7.07
CA LEU A 445 11.36 6.33 -5.95
C LEU A 445 12.86 6.43 -5.65
N LYS A 446 13.67 5.43 -6.02
CA LYS A 446 15.13 5.51 -5.92
C LYS A 446 15.76 6.61 -6.81
N TYR A 447 15.03 7.09 -7.82
CA TYR A 447 15.45 8.22 -8.65
C TYR A 447 15.11 9.57 -8.02
N ASP A 448 14.39 9.56 -6.89
CA ASP A 448 14.29 10.68 -5.99
C ASP A 448 15.49 10.62 -5.01
N GLU A 449 16.41 11.56 -5.17
CA GLU A 449 17.67 11.58 -4.39
C GLU A 449 17.39 11.72 -2.88
N PHE A 450 16.38 12.51 -2.51
CA PHE A 450 16.02 12.70 -1.11
C PHE A 450 15.50 11.39 -0.50
N TYR A 451 14.55 10.75 -1.16
CA TYR A 451 13.98 9.47 -0.68
C TYR A 451 15.04 8.37 -0.57
N ALA A 452 15.92 8.26 -1.57
CA ALA A 452 17.00 7.29 -1.56
C ALA A 452 17.98 7.51 -0.40
N ASN A 453 18.33 8.77 -0.11
CA ASN A 453 19.21 9.14 1.01
C ASN A 453 18.53 8.87 2.35
N LEU A 454 17.25 9.21 2.50
CA LEU A 454 16.47 8.93 3.71
C LEU A 454 16.39 7.42 4.01
N ASN A 455 16.10 6.61 3.00
CA ASN A 455 16.07 5.15 3.19
C ASN A 455 17.45 4.57 3.52
N ALA A 456 18.54 5.12 2.96
CA ALA A 456 19.90 4.72 3.33
C ALA A 456 20.24 5.11 4.78
N GLU A 457 19.81 6.29 5.23
CA GLU A 457 19.94 6.74 6.61
C GLU A 457 19.20 5.80 7.57
N VAL A 458 17.93 5.52 7.29
CA VAL A 458 17.09 4.64 8.12
C VAL A 458 17.65 3.21 8.13
N ALA A 459 18.13 2.70 7.00
CA ALA A 459 18.75 1.37 6.93
C ALA A 459 20.07 1.29 7.72
N ALA A 460 20.77 2.40 7.92
CA ALA A 460 21.98 2.47 8.74
C ALA A 460 21.70 2.60 10.25
N MET A 461 20.47 2.90 10.64
CA MET A 461 20.05 2.90 12.04
C MET A 461 19.86 1.45 12.48
N ASP A 462 20.58 1.01 13.51
CA ASP A 462 20.38 -0.31 14.12
C ASP A 462 18.93 -0.41 14.62
N GLU A 463 18.20 -1.42 14.14
CA GLU A 463 16.83 -1.75 14.58
C GLU A 463 15.74 -0.68 14.33
N ALA A 464 16.05 0.40 13.63
CA ALA A 464 15.04 1.43 13.32
C ALA A 464 13.82 0.88 12.58
N ILE A 465 14.06 -0.07 11.67
CA ILE A 465 13.01 -0.78 10.95
C ILE A 465 12.80 -2.16 11.58
N GLN A 466 11.76 -2.28 12.38
CA GLN A 466 11.38 -3.57 12.97
C GLN A 466 10.44 -4.32 12.01
N GLY A 467 10.76 -5.55 11.66
CA GLY A 467 9.87 -6.39 10.83
C GLY A 467 8.50 -6.61 11.49
N VAL A 468 7.58 -7.20 10.78
CA VAL A 468 6.22 -7.52 11.25
C VAL A 468 6.25 -8.71 12.22
N ALA A 469 5.37 -8.71 13.22
CA ALA A 469 5.20 -9.86 14.10
C ALA A 469 4.80 -11.11 13.29
N PRO A 470 5.37 -12.30 13.59
CA PRO A 470 4.93 -13.52 12.92
C PRO A 470 3.47 -13.82 13.28
N ALA A 471 2.67 -14.24 12.30
CA ALA A 471 1.30 -14.62 12.55
C ALA A 471 1.23 -15.82 13.52
N PRO A 472 0.34 -15.79 14.54
CA PRO A 472 0.15 -16.93 15.41
C PRO A 472 -0.50 -18.10 14.67
N TRP A 473 -0.24 -19.31 15.12
CA TRP A 473 -0.82 -20.54 14.58
C TRP A 473 -2.04 -20.96 15.40
N PHE A 474 -3.17 -20.34 15.12
CA PHE A 474 -4.43 -20.69 15.79
C PHE A 474 -5.05 -21.96 15.21
N ASP A 475 -5.60 -22.80 16.07
CA ASP A 475 -6.64 -23.74 15.66
C ASP A 475 -8.00 -23.01 15.54
N ASP A 476 -9.02 -23.71 15.02
CA ASP A 476 -10.34 -23.08 14.78
C ASP A 476 -10.95 -22.47 16.03
N ILE A 477 -10.76 -23.12 17.19
CA ILE A 477 -11.32 -22.67 18.47
C ILE A 477 -10.59 -21.41 18.93
N ALA A 478 -9.25 -21.46 18.96
CA ALA A 478 -8.42 -20.32 19.35
C ALA A 478 -8.60 -19.13 18.40
N ALA A 479 -8.78 -19.37 17.09
CA ALA A 479 -9.04 -18.34 16.11
C ALA A 479 -10.38 -17.63 16.34
N GLU A 480 -11.46 -18.39 16.60
CA GLU A 480 -12.79 -17.84 16.86
C GLU A 480 -12.83 -17.07 18.19
N GLU A 481 -12.21 -17.63 19.24
CA GLU A 481 -12.12 -17.01 20.54
C GLU A 481 -11.31 -15.71 20.50
N ALA A 482 -10.11 -15.73 19.91
CA ALA A 482 -9.28 -14.55 19.72
C ALA A 482 -10.00 -13.46 18.91
N ALA A 483 -10.66 -13.83 17.81
CA ALA A 483 -11.41 -12.87 16.99
C ALA A 483 -12.59 -12.24 17.75
N THR A 484 -13.30 -13.02 18.54
CA THR A 484 -14.44 -12.54 19.36
C THR A 484 -13.98 -11.56 20.42
N ILE A 485 -12.93 -11.91 21.18
CA ILE A 485 -12.36 -11.03 22.22
C ILE A 485 -11.81 -9.75 21.58
N GLN A 486 -11.06 -9.89 20.50
CA GLN A 486 -10.47 -8.73 19.79
C GLN A 486 -11.55 -7.77 19.28
N ALA A 487 -12.64 -8.27 18.70
CA ALA A 487 -13.75 -7.44 18.25
C ALA A 487 -14.40 -6.65 19.41
N GLY A 488 -14.46 -7.25 20.59
CA GLY A 488 -14.97 -6.59 21.79
C GLY A 488 -14.03 -5.54 22.39
N LEU A 489 -12.72 -5.60 22.09
CA LEU A 489 -11.70 -4.71 22.66
C LEU A 489 -11.42 -3.48 21.81
N ILE A 490 -11.64 -3.52 20.49
CA ILE A 490 -11.22 -2.44 19.57
C ILE A 490 -11.83 -1.09 19.98
N ASP A 491 -13.13 -1.00 20.06
CA ASP A 491 -13.82 0.27 20.34
C ASP A 491 -13.54 0.79 21.77
N PRO A 492 -13.60 -0.04 22.83
CA PRO A 492 -13.18 0.40 24.17
C PRO A 492 -11.76 0.94 24.24
N VAL A 493 -10.81 0.28 23.60
CA VAL A 493 -9.40 0.76 23.55
C VAL A 493 -9.31 2.13 22.88
N GLU A 494 -9.93 2.31 21.71
CA GLU A 494 -9.92 3.60 21.00
C GLU A 494 -10.60 4.71 21.81
N ILE A 495 -11.70 4.40 22.53
CA ILE A 495 -12.38 5.35 23.42
C ILE A 495 -11.46 5.78 24.57
N TRP A 496 -10.73 4.85 25.19
CA TRP A 496 -9.80 5.16 26.28
C TRP A 496 -8.59 5.95 25.79
N ILE A 497 -8.04 5.62 24.61
CA ILE A 497 -6.97 6.42 23.99
C ILE A 497 -7.45 7.86 23.81
N ASP A 498 -8.62 8.07 23.19
CA ASP A 498 -9.19 9.41 23.02
C ASP A 498 -9.40 10.11 24.36
N ALA A 499 -9.93 9.40 25.35
CA ALA A 499 -10.20 9.98 26.67
C ALA A 499 -8.93 10.45 27.38
N PHE A 500 -7.83 9.69 27.31
CA PHE A 500 -6.54 10.08 27.88
C PHE A 500 -5.89 11.21 27.08
N VAL A 501 -5.86 11.11 25.74
CA VAL A 501 -5.23 12.13 24.90
C VAL A 501 -5.95 13.47 25.01
N THR A 502 -7.29 13.47 25.05
CA THR A 502 -8.09 14.71 25.12
C THR A 502 -8.31 15.23 26.55
N GLY A 503 -7.74 14.59 27.56
CA GLY A 503 -7.88 15.01 28.96
C GLY A 503 -9.27 14.77 29.58
N LYS A 504 -10.14 13.97 28.91
CA LYS A 504 -11.43 13.53 29.50
C LYS A 504 -11.20 12.57 30.69
N LYS A 505 -10.08 11.86 30.65
CA LYS A 505 -9.51 11.04 31.70
C LYS A 505 -8.07 11.50 31.94
N ASP A 506 -7.65 11.52 33.20
CA ASP A 506 -6.32 11.96 33.58
C ASP A 506 -5.33 10.79 33.49
N ILE A 507 -4.39 10.86 32.54
CA ILE A 507 -3.38 9.80 32.31
C ILE A 507 -2.44 9.65 33.51
N ASP A 508 -2.27 10.68 34.35
CA ASP A 508 -1.47 10.64 35.56
C ASP A 508 -2.23 10.11 36.78
N SER A 509 -3.56 10.02 36.68
CA SER A 509 -4.43 9.43 37.71
C SER A 509 -4.29 7.91 37.73
N ASP A 510 -3.77 7.36 38.83
CA ASP A 510 -3.76 5.91 39.04
C ASP A 510 -5.16 5.30 39.11
N ALA A 511 -6.18 6.08 39.50
CA ALA A 511 -7.56 5.64 39.54
C ALA A 511 -8.14 5.49 38.13
N ASP A 512 -7.92 6.45 37.23
CA ASP A 512 -8.38 6.38 35.83
C ASP A 512 -7.63 5.27 35.07
N TRP A 513 -6.32 5.12 35.33
CA TRP A 513 -5.54 4.02 34.76
C TRP A 513 -6.01 2.65 35.25
N ALA A 514 -6.34 2.52 36.53
CA ALA A 514 -6.90 1.28 37.06
C ALA A 514 -8.30 0.96 36.51
N GLU A 515 -9.15 1.98 36.29
CA GLU A 515 -10.46 1.82 35.65
C GLU A 515 -10.31 1.30 34.21
N TYR A 516 -9.40 1.90 33.43
CA TYR A 516 -9.04 1.45 32.09
C TYR A 516 -8.60 -0.03 32.07
N ILE A 517 -7.65 -0.40 32.92
CA ILE A 517 -7.17 -1.78 33.03
C ILE A 517 -8.33 -2.73 33.37
N ALA A 518 -9.13 -2.39 34.37
CA ALA A 518 -10.23 -3.24 34.82
C ALA A 518 -11.31 -3.46 33.73
N GLU A 519 -11.60 -2.45 32.92
CA GLU A 519 -12.53 -2.59 31.81
C GLU A 519 -11.97 -3.53 30.73
N LEU A 520 -10.73 -3.35 30.31
CA LEU A 520 -10.14 -4.21 29.28
C LEU A 520 -9.93 -5.66 29.78
N GLU A 521 -9.61 -5.84 31.07
CA GLU A 521 -9.56 -7.19 31.69
C GLU A 521 -10.94 -7.87 31.65
N ALA A 522 -12.00 -7.13 31.98
CA ALA A 522 -13.36 -7.65 31.92
C ALA A 522 -13.82 -8.02 30.50
N LEU A 523 -13.21 -7.41 29.48
CA LEU A 523 -13.46 -7.68 28.06
C LEU A 523 -12.53 -8.79 27.49
N GLY A 524 -11.69 -9.41 28.32
CA GLY A 524 -10.87 -10.56 27.92
C GLY A 524 -9.44 -10.23 27.47
N ALA A 525 -8.90 -9.04 27.78
CA ALA A 525 -7.56 -8.66 27.32
C ALA A 525 -6.45 -9.64 27.76
N ARG A 526 -6.52 -10.21 28.98
CA ARG A 526 -5.57 -11.23 29.45
C ARG A 526 -5.76 -12.56 28.77
N GLU A 527 -6.99 -12.95 28.51
CA GLU A 527 -7.33 -14.17 27.78
C GLU A 527 -6.78 -14.09 26.35
N LEU A 528 -6.97 -12.97 25.66
CA LEU A 528 -6.37 -12.74 24.35
C LEU A 528 -4.84 -12.84 24.37
N PHE A 529 -4.19 -12.30 25.39
CA PHE A 529 -2.75 -12.40 25.59
C PHE A 529 -2.30 -13.87 25.77
N GLU A 530 -3.03 -14.67 26.55
CA GLU A 530 -2.74 -16.09 26.75
C GLU A 530 -2.91 -16.86 25.43
N ILE A 531 -4.03 -16.67 24.72
CA ILE A 531 -4.30 -17.33 23.42
C ILE A 531 -3.17 -17.02 22.42
N TYR A 532 -2.75 -15.76 22.29
CA TYR A 532 -1.68 -15.39 21.35
C TYR A 532 -0.34 -16.02 21.72
N ASN A 533 0.05 -16.05 23.00
CA ASN A 533 1.31 -16.63 23.42
C ASN A 533 1.34 -18.15 23.39
N GLU A 534 0.23 -18.83 23.65
CA GLU A 534 0.12 -20.28 23.49
C GLU A 534 0.26 -20.71 22.03
N ASN A 535 -0.27 -19.92 21.10
CA ASN A 535 -0.28 -20.18 19.66
C ASN A 535 0.79 -19.42 18.88
N ARG A 536 1.76 -18.78 19.55
CA ARG A 536 2.76 -17.97 18.86
C ARG A 536 3.67 -18.78 17.96
N ASN A 537 3.90 -18.25 16.77
CA ASN A 537 4.94 -18.76 15.89
C ASN A 537 6.31 -18.29 16.39
N ARG A 538 7.20 -19.21 16.71
CA ARG A 538 8.53 -18.89 17.22
C ARG A 538 9.58 -18.68 16.14
N GLY A 539 9.19 -18.78 14.84
CA GLY A 539 10.04 -18.56 13.68
C GLY A 539 11.11 -19.60 13.49
#